data_c6e94b1f35a113a343c1d661e1cef122
#
_entry.id   c6e94b1f35a113a343c1d661e1cef122
#
_cell.length_a   1.000
_cell.length_b   1.000
_cell.length_c   1.000
_cell.angle_alpha   90.00
_cell.angle_beta   90.00
_cell.angle_gamma   90.00
#
_symmetry.space_group_name_H-M   'P 1'
#
loop_
_entity.id
_entity.type
_entity.pdbx_description
1 polymer ?
#
loop_
_entity_poly.entity_id
_entity_poly.type
_entity_poly.pdbx_seq_one_letter_code
_entity_poly.pdbx_strand_id
1 'polypeptide(L)'
;MIAVLAGFFHRPTAAELRRAALLSLATTLASLVVPTVALAQAVNIDLGTGAGLTDRVVQLIGLITVLSLAPSIVIMTTSFVRIIVVLSLLRQALGLQQTPPNAVLISLSLFLTAIVMGPTLQASYDQGVKPLLDHKVELPVAFGAAAQPVKGFMLSQVDQADLALFLRLSHSPRPARALDTPLQVVTPAFMISELKRAFEIGFLLFVPFLVIDLVVASVLMSMGMMMLPPVVVSLPFKLIFFVLVDGWRLVAGSLVESFHRAAGG
;
A
#
# COMPACT_ATOMS: atom_id res chain seq x y z
N MET A 1 54.19 8.67 4.79
CA MET A 1 52.85 8.83 4.17
C MET A 1 52.83 8.44 2.68
N ILE A 2 53.96 8.04 2.05
CA ILE A 2 54.03 7.60 0.64
C ILE A 2 54.06 6.06 0.50
N ALA A 3 54.37 5.32 1.55
CA ALA A 3 54.46 3.84 1.51
C ALA A 3 53.13 3.11 1.68
N VAL A 4 52.02 3.79 2.05
CA VAL A 4 50.69 3.17 2.25
C VAL A 4 49.84 3.18 0.97
N LEU A 5 50.17 4.01 0.01
CA LEU A 5 49.44 4.10 -1.27
C LEU A 5 49.97 3.16 -2.37
N ALA A 6 51.13 2.51 -2.19
CA ALA A 6 51.69 1.58 -3.16
C ALA A 6 51.02 0.19 -3.14
N GLY A 7 50.24 -0.15 -2.12
CA GLY A 7 49.54 -1.44 -1.98
C GLY A 7 48.21 -1.52 -2.75
N PHE A 8 47.66 -0.41 -3.23
CA PHE A 8 46.32 -0.39 -3.83
C PHE A 8 46.28 -0.62 -5.35
N PHE A 9 47.45 -0.69 -6.01
CA PHE A 9 47.57 -0.91 -7.46
C PHE A 9 48.25 -2.23 -7.81
N HIS A 10 47.97 -3.30 -7.05
CA HIS A 10 48.42 -4.62 -7.51
C HIS A 10 47.46 -5.07 -8.64
N ARG A 11 47.93 -4.94 -9.89
CA ARG A 11 47.22 -5.52 -11.04
C ARG A 11 47.28 -7.05 -10.88
N PRO A 12 46.12 -7.72 -10.75
CA PRO A 12 46.12 -9.17 -10.58
C PRO A 12 46.79 -9.82 -11.80
N THR A 13 47.67 -10.77 -11.56
CA THR A 13 48.32 -11.51 -12.62
C THR A 13 47.32 -12.37 -13.39
N ALA A 14 47.60 -12.65 -14.68
CA ALA A 14 46.72 -13.47 -15.52
C ALA A 14 46.41 -14.85 -14.89
N ALA A 15 47.29 -15.37 -14.02
CA ALA A 15 47.10 -16.60 -13.27
C ALA A 15 46.10 -16.42 -12.14
N GLU A 16 46.07 -15.28 -11.47
CA GLU A 16 45.10 -14.97 -10.40
C GLU A 16 43.72 -14.73 -10.92
N LEU A 17 43.62 -14.04 -12.09
CA LEU A 17 42.35 -13.86 -12.82
C LEU A 17 41.75 -15.19 -13.27
N ARG A 18 42.60 -16.09 -13.83
CA ARG A 18 42.17 -17.46 -14.18
C ARG A 18 41.68 -18.26 -12.98
N ARG A 19 42.37 -18.20 -11.85
CA ARG A 19 41.95 -18.89 -10.62
C ARG A 19 40.67 -18.32 -10.04
N ALA A 20 40.52 -16.99 -10.04
CA ALA A 20 39.28 -16.35 -9.60
C ALA A 20 38.10 -16.70 -10.53
N ALA A 21 38.32 -16.73 -11.86
CA ALA A 21 37.31 -17.14 -12.83
C ALA A 21 36.93 -18.63 -12.71
N LEU A 22 37.90 -19.51 -12.44
CA LEU A 22 37.62 -20.95 -12.21
C LEU A 22 36.90 -21.18 -10.89
N LEU A 23 37.23 -20.44 -9.84
CA LEU A 23 36.53 -20.52 -8.54
C LEU A 23 35.12 -19.96 -8.63
N SER A 24 34.90 -18.86 -9.35
CA SER A 24 33.55 -18.31 -9.56
C SER A 24 32.70 -19.22 -10.43
N LEU A 25 33.29 -19.87 -11.45
CA LEU A 25 32.59 -20.84 -12.29
C LEU A 25 32.26 -22.13 -11.49
N ALA A 26 33.18 -22.58 -10.63
CA ALA A 26 32.94 -23.73 -9.77
C ALA A 26 31.88 -23.47 -8.71
N THR A 27 31.84 -22.27 -8.12
CA THR A 27 30.78 -21.89 -7.15
C THR A 27 29.42 -21.70 -7.83
N THR A 28 29.37 -21.14 -9.03
CA THR A 28 28.12 -21.07 -9.82
C THR A 28 27.64 -22.43 -10.30
N LEU A 29 28.54 -23.32 -10.71
CA LEU A 29 28.17 -24.71 -11.03
C LEU A 29 27.75 -25.50 -9.78
N ALA A 30 28.41 -25.31 -8.65
CA ALA A 30 28.04 -25.96 -7.39
C ALA A 30 26.66 -25.47 -6.90
N SER A 31 26.31 -24.19 -7.08
CA SER A 31 24.98 -23.67 -6.74
C SER A 31 23.88 -24.14 -7.71
N LEU A 32 24.23 -24.56 -8.93
CA LEU A 32 23.29 -25.17 -9.89
C LEU A 32 23.10 -26.69 -9.67
N VAL A 33 24.11 -27.35 -9.08
CA VAL A 33 24.10 -28.81 -8.88
C VAL A 33 23.68 -29.20 -7.44
N VAL A 34 23.76 -28.29 -6.49
CA VAL A 34 23.09 -28.50 -5.22
C VAL A 34 21.61 -28.32 -5.51
N PRO A 35 20.80 -29.43 -5.58
CA PRO A 35 19.37 -29.24 -5.51
C PRO A 35 19.19 -28.45 -4.20
N THR A 36 18.74 -27.23 -4.29
CA THR A 36 18.04 -26.62 -3.17
C THR A 36 16.96 -27.66 -2.86
N VAL A 37 17.24 -28.51 -1.89
CA VAL A 37 16.19 -29.14 -1.10
C VAL A 37 15.55 -27.91 -0.46
N ALA A 38 14.72 -27.24 -1.27
CA ALA A 38 13.66 -26.45 -0.74
C ALA A 38 13.05 -27.43 0.25
N LEU A 39 13.15 -27.14 1.52
CA LEU A 39 12.22 -27.60 2.52
C LEU A 39 10.87 -26.99 2.13
N ALA A 40 10.36 -27.39 0.95
CA ALA A 40 8.96 -27.57 0.76
C ALA A 40 8.63 -28.55 1.89
N GLN A 41 8.23 -28.00 3.05
CA GLN A 41 7.38 -28.75 3.92
C GLN A 41 6.29 -29.25 2.98
N ALA A 42 6.45 -30.51 2.53
CA ALA A 42 5.40 -31.21 1.85
C ALA A 42 4.26 -31.15 2.87
N VAL A 43 3.32 -30.26 2.65
CA VAL A 43 2.02 -30.35 3.27
C VAL A 43 1.54 -31.69 2.75
N ASN A 44 1.78 -32.76 3.52
CA ASN A 44 1.22 -34.05 3.29
C ASN A 44 -0.29 -33.89 3.47
N ILE A 45 -0.92 -33.44 2.41
CA ILE A 45 -2.36 -33.47 2.28
C ILE A 45 -2.65 -34.94 2.07
N ASP A 46 -2.96 -35.64 3.16
CA ASP A 46 -3.45 -37.03 3.11
C ASP A 46 -4.78 -36.99 2.33
N LEU A 47 -4.66 -37.22 1.04
CA LEU A 47 -5.78 -37.26 0.09
C LEU A 47 -6.44 -38.66 0.21
N GLY A 48 -6.91 -39.04 1.39
CA GLY A 48 -7.53 -40.32 1.66
C GLY A 48 -8.35 -40.84 0.47
N THR A 49 -8.18 -42.11 0.15
CA THR A 49 -8.86 -42.83 -0.95
C THR A 49 -10.35 -42.94 -0.64
N GLY A 50 -11.20 -42.24 -1.39
CA GLY A 50 -12.67 -42.36 -1.27
C GLY A 50 -13.44 -41.07 -1.53
N ALA A 51 -14.73 -41.07 -1.27
CA ALA A 51 -15.67 -39.95 -1.50
C ALA A 51 -15.27 -38.61 -0.84
N GLY A 52 -14.34 -38.62 0.12
CA GLY A 52 -13.77 -37.42 0.73
C GLY A 52 -12.74 -36.67 -0.12
N LEU A 53 -12.27 -37.19 -1.25
CA LEU A 53 -11.30 -36.56 -2.12
C LEU A 53 -11.88 -35.33 -2.79
N THR A 54 -13.11 -35.41 -3.29
CA THR A 54 -13.80 -34.29 -3.95
C THR A 54 -14.05 -33.15 -2.97
N ASP A 55 -14.48 -33.45 -1.74
CA ASP A 55 -14.76 -32.45 -0.70
C ASP A 55 -13.48 -31.71 -0.29
N ARG A 56 -12.37 -32.45 -0.14
CA ARG A 56 -11.06 -31.82 0.19
C ARG A 56 -10.51 -30.96 -0.94
N VAL A 57 -10.65 -31.42 -2.19
CA VAL A 57 -10.24 -30.62 -3.37
C VAL A 57 -11.07 -29.34 -3.45
N VAL A 58 -12.37 -29.40 -3.26
CA VAL A 58 -13.25 -28.22 -3.22
C VAL A 58 -12.86 -27.27 -2.08
N GLN A 59 -12.56 -27.83 -0.89
CA GLN A 59 -12.11 -27.03 0.26
C GLN A 59 -10.77 -26.35 -0.01
N LEU A 60 -9.80 -27.03 -0.63
CA LEU A 60 -8.50 -26.44 -1.02
C LEU A 60 -8.66 -25.38 -2.08
N ILE A 61 -9.47 -25.60 -3.10
CA ILE A 61 -9.78 -24.58 -4.12
C ILE A 61 -10.41 -23.37 -3.46
N GLY A 62 -11.38 -23.57 -2.57
CA GLY A 62 -12.01 -22.50 -1.80
C GLY A 62 -10.99 -21.71 -0.96
N LEU A 63 -10.10 -22.40 -0.24
CA LEU A 63 -9.05 -21.78 0.56
C LEU A 63 -8.09 -20.95 -0.30
N ILE A 64 -7.61 -21.51 -1.42
CA ILE A 64 -6.72 -20.79 -2.34
C ILE A 64 -7.42 -19.58 -2.93
N THR A 65 -8.70 -19.71 -3.30
CA THR A 65 -9.51 -18.58 -3.82
C THR A 65 -9.63 -17.48 -2.79
N VAL A 66 -9.98 -17.79 -1.54
CA VAL A 66 -10.07 -16.81 -0.46
C VAL A 66 -8.71 -16.15 -0.19
N LEU A 67 -7.63 -16.96 -0.16
CA LEU A 67 -6.28 -16.45 0.08
C LEU A 67 -5.80 -15.53 -1.05
N SER A 68 -6.17 -15.80 -2.29
CA SER A 68 -5.83 -14.94 -3.44
C SER A 68 -6.59 -13.60 -3.44
N LEU A 69 -7.77 -13.54 -2.81
CA LEU A 69 -8.55 -12.30 -2.65
C LEU A 69 -8.12 -11.49 -1.43
N ALA A 70 -7.42 -12.09 -0.47
CA ALA A 70 -7.05 -11.43 0.79
C ALA A 70 -6.30 -10.09 0.60
N PRO A 71 -5.31 -9.94 -0.31
CA PRO A 71 -4.64 -8.66 -0.52
C PRO A 71 -5.61 -7.56 -0.98
N SER A 72 -6.54 -7.90 -1.87
CA SER A 72 -7.54 -6.95 -2.36
C SER A 72 -8.49 -6.50 -1.25
N ILE A 73 -8.93 -7.42 -0.39
CA ILE A 73 -9.80 -7.11 0.74
C ILE A 73 -9.07 -6.17 1.72
N VAL A 74 -7.81 -6.46 2.05
CA VAL A 74 -6.99 -5.60 2.94
C VAL A 74 -6.87 -4.19 2.37
N ILE A 75 -6.58 -4.05 1.07
CA ILE A 75 -6.49 -2.75 0.41
C ILE A 75 -7.83 -2.00 0.50
N MET A 76 -8.95 -2.69 0.24
CA MET A 76 -10.28 -2.08 0.19
C MET A 76 -10.86 -1.72 1.55
N THR A 77 -10.38 -2.30 2.65
CA THR A 77 -10.94 -2.10 4.00
C THR A 77 -10.05 -1.25 4.91
N THR A 78 -8.92 -0.77 4.40
CA THR A 78 -7.96 0.02 5.18
C THR A 78 -7.78 1.43 4.63
N SER A 79 -6.98 2.24 5.31
CA SER A 79 -6.61 3.60 4.88
C SER A 79 -5.70 3.64 3.63
N PHE A 80 -5.29 2.49 3.10
CA PHE A 80 -4.32 2.40 2.00
C PHE A 80 -4.75 3.18 0.75
N VAL A 81 -6.01 3.09 0.35
CA VAL A 81 -6.51 3.68 -0.90
C VAL A 81 -6.39 5.20 -0.88
N ARG A 82 -6.81 5.86 0.20
CA ARG A 82 -6.67 7.33 0.33
C ARG A 82 -5.20 7.73 0.26
N ILE A 83 -4.33 7.05 0.99
CA ILE A 83 -2.91 7.39 1.08
C ILE A 83 -2.22 7.23 -0.28
N ILE A 84 -2.39 6.10 -0.96
CA ILE A 84 -1.73 5.84 -2.24
C ILE A 84 -2.21 6.80 -3.35
N VAL A 85 -3.51 7.12 -3.37
CA VAL A 85 -4.09 8.04 -4.34
C VAL A 85 -3.55 9.46 -4.11
N VAL A 86 -3.54 9.95 -2.87
CA VAL A 86 -3.00 11.28 -2.54
C VAL A 86 -1.51 11.38 -2.89
N LEU A 87 -0.69 10.38 -2.53
CA LEU A 87 0.74 10.37 -2.88
C LEU A 87 0.96 10.32 -4.40
N SER A 88 0.10 9.60 -5.13
CA SER A 88 0.15 9.58 -6.60
C SER A 88 -0.22 10.94 -7.20
N LEU A 89 -1.24 11.61 -6.66
CA LEU A 89 -1.63 12.95 -7.07
C LEU A 89 -0.56 14.00 -6.73
N LEU A 90 0.09 13.89 -5.56
CA LEU A 90 1.23 14.74 -5.20
C LEU A 90 2.37 14.62 -6.23
N ARG A 91 2.76 13.39 -6.63
CA ARG A 91 3.77 13.17 -7.66
C ARG A 91 3.39 13.86 -8.97
N GLN A 92 2.14 13.77 -9.37
CA GLN A 92 1.63 14.43 -10.59
C GLN A 92 1.64 15.96 -10.45
N ALA A 93 1.25 16.50 -9.30
CA ALA A 93 1.24 17.94 -9.03
C ALA A 93 2.66 18.57 -9.13
N LEU A 94 3.66 17.83 -8.67
CA LEU A 94 5.08 18.19 -8.82
C LEU A 94 5.58 18.15 -10.27
N GLY A 95 4.81 17.59 -11.22
CA GLY A 95 5.23 17.42 -12.60
C GLY A 95 6.17 16.21 -12.82
N LEU A 96 6.29 15.33 -11.82
CA LEU A 96 7.16 14.15 -11.87
C LEU A 96 6.40 12.97 -12.47
N GLN A 97 6.88 12.43 -13.61
CA GLN A 97 6.19 11.32 -14.29
C GLN A 97 6.46 9.96 -13.64
N GLN A 98 7.72 9.69 -13.23
CA GLN A 98 8.14 8.38 -12.76
C GLN A 98 8.92 8.39 -11.42
N THR A 99 9.21 9.56 -10.87
CA THR A 99 9.99 9.71 -9.62
C THR A 99 9.10 10.34 -8.54
N PRO A 100 8.96 9.74 -7.33
CA PRO A 100 9.49 8.42 -6.92
C PRO A 100 8.82 7.25 -7.67
N PRO A 101 9.52 6.10 -7.83
CA PRO A 101 8.95 4.89 -8.44
C PRO A 101 7.70 4.39 -7.71
N ASN A 102 6.78 3.73 -8.42
CA ASN A 102 5.54 3.20 -7.82
C ASN A 102 5.80 2.30 -6.60
N ALA A 103 6.86 1.49 -6.63
CA ALA A 103 7.22 0.63 -5.51
C ALA A 103 7.48 1.44 -4.22
N VAL A 104 8.12 2.61 -4.32
CA VAL A 104 8.39 3.50 -3.18
C VAL A 104 7.09 4.09 -2.64
N LEU A 105 6.19 4.55 -3.52
CA LEU A 105 4.89 5.08 -3.11
C LEU A 105 4.02 4.01 -2.44
N ILE A 106 4.00 2.79 -2.99
CA ILE A 106 3.28 1.65 -2.40
C ILE A 106 3.84 1.32 -1.03
N SER A 107 5.17 1.21 -0.90
CA SER A 107 5.82 0.90 0.39
C SER A 107 5.53 1.98 1.43
N LEU A 108 5.66 3.25 1.08
CA LEU A 108 5.34 4.36 1.98
C LEU A 108 3.86 4.33 2.38
N SER A 109 2.95 4.09 1.44
CA SER A 109 1.52 3.95 1.71
C SER A 109 1.22 2.81 2.68
N LEU A 110 1.89 1.66 2.53
CA LEU A 110 1.74 0.53 3.44
C LEU A 110 2.23 0.88 4.86
N PHE A 111 3.38 1.55 5.00
CA PHE A 111 3.87 1.97 6.31
C PHE A 111 2.92 2.98 6.99
N LEU A 112 2.44 3.98 6.26
CA LEU A 112 1.48 4.93 6.80
C LEU A 112 0.14 4.24 7.14
N THR A 113 -0.31 3.30 6.32
CA THR A 113 -1.48 2.46 6.60
C THR A 113 -1.30 1.66 7.88
N ALA A 114 -0.13 1.06 8.10
CA ALA A 114 0.14 0.30 9.32
C ALA A 114 0.07 1.20 10.57
N ILE A 115 0.52 2.46 10.48
CA ILE A 115 0.41 3.44 11.57
C ILE A 115 -1.07 3.77 11.84
N VAL A 116 -1.84 4.10 10.81
CA VAL A 116 -3.27 4.46 10.94
C VAL A 116 -4.09 3.28 11.45
N MET A 117 -3.85 2.08 10.90
CA MET A 117 -4.61 0.88 11.23
C MET A 117 -4.13 0.15 12.48
N GLY A 118 -3.01 0.56 13.07
CA GLY A 118 -2.41 -0.10 14.23
C GLY A 118 -3.41 -0.39 15.37
N PRO A 119 -4.16 0.60 15.88
CA PRO A 119 -5.16 0.38 16.92
C PRO A 119 -6.28 -0.58 16.49
N THR A 120 -6.75 -0.46 15.26
CA THR A 120 -7.81 -1.31 14.69
C THR A 120 -7.35 -2.76 14.56
N LEU A 121 -6.13 -2.98 14.07
CA LEU A 121 -5.54 -4.31 13.93
C LEU A 121 -5.29 -4.97 15.29
N GLN A 122 -4.81 -4.19 16.27
CA GLN A 122 -4.65 -4.66 17.63
C GLN A 122 -5.99 -5.11 18.22
N ALA A 123 -7.04 -4.30 18.06
CA ALA A 123 -8.38 -4.66 18.53
C ALA A 123 -8.92 -5.91 17.82
N SER A 124 -8.67 -6.07 16.51
CA SER A 124 -9.04 -7.27 15.75
C SER A 124 -8.32 -8.51 16.25
N TYR A 125 -7.04 -8.38 16.58
CA TYR A 125 -6.26 -9.47 17.17
C TYR A 125 -6.81 -9.88 18.55
N ASP A 126 -7.03 -8.91 19.41
CA ASP A 126 -7.47 -9.17 20.79
C ASP A 126 -8.89 -9.76 20.86
N GLN A 127 -9.82 -9.31 19.97
CA GLN A 127 -11.21 -9.75 19.96
C GLN A 127 -11.44 -11.05 19.19
N GLY A 128 -10.64 -11.34 18.17
CA GLY A 128 -10.85 -12.50 17.31
C GLY A 128 -9.72 -13.52 17.36
N VAL A 129 -8.50 -13.11 17.01
CA VAL A 129 -7.39 -14.05 16.83
C VAL A 129 -6.94 -14.67 18.16
N LYS A 130 -6.79 -13.86 19.20
CA LYS A 130 -6.33 -14.31 20.51
C LYS A 130 -7.30 -15.31 21.15
N PRO A 131 -8.63 -15.09 21.20
CA PRO A 131 -9.57 -16.10 21.72
C PRO A 131 -9.59 -17.40 20.92
N LEU A 132 -9.34 -17.34 19.60
CA LEU A 132 -9.21 -18.52 18.75
C LEU A 132 -7.95 -19.33 19.12
N LEU A 133 -6.80 -18.66 19.29
CA LEU A 133 -5.54 -19.30 19.69
C LEU A 133 -5.64 -19.92 21.10
N ASP A 134 -6.41 -19.27 21.99
CA ASP A 134 -6.70 -19.78 23.33
C ASP A 134 -7.75 -20.92 23.33
N HIS A 135 -8.22 -21.37 22.16
CA HIS A 135 -9.28 -22.39 22.01
C HIS A 135 -10.60 -22.05 22.72
N LYS A 136 -10.90 -20.76 22.93
CA LYS A 136 -12.11 -20.28 23.62
C LYS A 136 -13.31 -20.14 22.69
N VAL A 137 -13.06 -19.96 21.40
CA VAL A 137 -14.09 -19.75 20.38
C VAL A 137 -13.77 -20.51 19.12
N GLU A 138 -14.80 -20.85 18.33
CA GLU A 138 -14.66 -21.46 17.04
C GLU A 138 -14.28 -20.45 15.94
N LEU A 139 -13.70 -20.92 14.84
CA LEU A 139 -13.23 -20.11 13.72
C LEU A 139 -14.27 -19.12 13.17
N PRO A 140 -15.56 -19.49 12.94
CA PRO A 140 -16.56 -18.55 12.42
C PRO A 140 -16.84 -17.40 13.38
N VAL A 141 -16.89 -17.68 14.68
CA VAL A 141 -17.12 -16.67 15.74
C VAL A 141 -15.91 -15.74 15.86
N ALA A 142 -14.71 -16.32 15.86
CA ALA A 142 -13.46 -15.55 15.90
C ALA A 142 -13.32 -14.60 14.70
N PHE A 143 -13.65 -15.08 13.50
CA PHE A 143 -13.63 -14.25 12.28
C PHE A 143 -14.64 -13.09 12.37
N GLY A 144 -15.86 -13.37 12.82
CA GLY A 144 -16.87 -12.32 13.05
C GLY A 144 -16.40 -11.26 14.03
N ALA A 145 -15.80 -11.68 15.16
CA ALA A 145 -15.27 -10.77 16.17
C ALA A 145 -14.07 -9.95 15.66
N ALA A 146 -13.13 -10.57 14.90
CA ALA A 146 -12.00 -9.88 14.31
C ALA A 146 -12.42 -8.83 13.25
N ALA A 147 -13.52 -9.06 12.54
CA ALA A 147 -14.04 -8.15 11.52
C ALA A 147 -14.71 -6.89 12.12
N GLN A 148 -15.18 -6.92 13.37
CA GLN A 148 -15.91 -5.80 13.98
C GLN A 148 -15.07 -4.51 14.11
N PRO A 149 -13.83 -4.51 14.61
CA PRO A 149 -13.01 -3.30 14.67
C PRO A 149 -12.74 -2.70 13.30
N VAL A 150 -12.47 -3.53 12.27
CA VAL A 150 -12.27 -3.07 10.89
C VAL A 150 -13.54 -2.43 10.33
N LYS A 151 -14.69 -3.03 10.57
CA LYS A 151 -15.99 -2.47 10.20
C LYS A 151 -16.27 -1.16 10.93
N GLY A 152 -15.94 -1.07 12.22
CA GLY A 152 -16.02 0.16 12.99
C GLY A 152 -15.16 1.28 12.40
N PHE A 153 -13.93 0.96 12.01
CA PHE A 153 -13.04 1.89 11.30
C PHE A 153 -13.66 2.38 9.99
N MET A 154 -14.14 1.48 9.15
CA MET A 154 -14.78 1.88 7.89
C MET A 154 -15.99 2.79 8.13
N LEU A 155 -16.85 2.46 9.09
CA LEU A 155 -18.03 3.26 9.44
C LEU A 155 -17.68 4.64 10.01
N SER A 156 -16.55 4.79 10.69
CA SER A 156 -16.08 6.09 11.17
C SER A 156 -15.56 7.00 10.06
N GLN A 157 -15.17 6.42 8.92
CA GLN A 157 -14.63 7.12 7.78
C GLN A 157 -15.64 7.32 6.64
N VAL A 158 -16.74 6.56 6.60
CA VAL A 158 -17.73 6.62 5.52
C VAL A 158 -18.57 7.90 5.60
N ASP A 159 -18.85 8.50 4.44
CA ASP A 159 -19.81 9.58 4.33
C ASP A 159 -21.25 9.02 4.45
N GLN A 160 -22.10 9.69 5.23
CA GLN A 160 -23.48 9.26 5.45
C GLN A 160 -24.31 9.21 4.15
N ALA A 161 -24.02 10.11 3.21
CA ALA A 161 -24.69 10.13 1.90
C ALA A 161 -24.32 8.89 1.07
N ASP A 162 -23.04 8.49 1.10
CA ASP A 162 -22.55 7.31 0.39
C ASP A 162 -23.11 6.03 1.02
N LEU A 163 -23.14 5.95 2.36
CA LEU A 163 -23.74 4.82 3.07
C LEU A 163 -25.25 4.68 2.74
N ALA A 164 -25.97 5.80 2.76
CA ALA A 164 -27.40 5.81 2.40
C ALA A 164 -27.65 5.40 0.94
N LEU A 165 -26.76 5.78 0.03
CA LEU A 165 -26.82 5.36 -1.38
C LEU A 165 -26.72 3.84 -1.49
N PHE A 166 -25.70 3.22 -0.88
CA PHE A 166 -25.48 1.77 -0.99
C PHE A 166 -26.52 0.96 -0.22
N LEU A 167 -27.09 1.47 0.87
CA LEU A 167 -28.26 0.86 1.52
C LEU A 167 -29.47 0.78 0.58
N ARG A 168 -29.73 1.85 -0.17
CA ARG A 168 -30.82 1.86 -1.18
C ARG A 168 -30.55 0.89 -2.33
N LEU A 169 -29.32 0.90 -2.86
CA LEU A 169 -28.94 0.05 -3.98
C LEU A 169 -28.99 -1.44 -3.63
N SER A 170 -28.64 -1.80 -2.39
CA SER A 170 -28.69 -3.18 -1.91
C SER A 170 -30.06 -3.64 -1.46
N HIS A 171 -31.09 -2.77 -1.52
CA HIS A 171 -32.44 -3.03 -1.00
C HIS A 171 -32.43 -3.49 0.46
N SER A 172 -31.37 -3.14 1.22
CA SER A 172 -31.21 -3.51 2.62
C SER A 172 -32.03 -2.57 3.52
N PRO A 173 -32.74 -3.08 4.50
CA PRO A 173 -33.41 -2.23 5.48
C PRO A 173 -32.37 -1.39 6.23
N ARG A 174 -32.77 -0.17 6.63
CA ARG A 174 -31.89 0.69 7.43
C ARG A 174 -31.62 0.01 8.77
N PRO A 175 -30.37 -0.28 9.12
CA PRO A 175 -30.04 -0.97 10.37
C PRO A 175 -30.31 -0.08 11.58
N ALA A 176 -30.68 -0.69 12.72
CA ALA A 176 -30.92 0.04 13.96
C ALA A 176 -29.64 0.67 14.52
N ARG A 177 -28.51 -0.01 14.35
CA ARG A 177 -27.16 0.49 14.71
C ARG A 177 -26.26 0.48 13.49
N ALA A 178 -25.36 1.45 13.38
CA ALA A 178 -24.40 1.51 12.26
C ALA A 178 -23.59 0.21 12.11
N LEU A 179 -23.18 -0.39 13.23
CA LEU A 179 -22.43 -1.66 13.24
C LEU A 179 -23.25 -2.87 12.74
N ASP A 180 -24.55 -2.79 12.63
CA ASP A 180 -25.38 -3.88 12.09
C ASP A 180 -25.44 -3.83 10.55
N THR A 181 -24.92 -2.77 9.90
CA THR A 181 -24.88 -2.66 8.44
C THR A 181 -24.07 -3.81 7.83
N PRO A 182 -24.57 -4.49 6.79
CA PRO A 182 -23.81 -5.56 6.12
C PRO A 182 -22.50 -5.06 5.52
N LEU A 183 -21.42 -5.85 5.60
CA LEU A 183 -20.13 -5.50 5.02
C LEU A 183 -20.20 -5.24 3.52
N GLN A 184 -21.08 -5.94 2.81
CA GLN A 184 -21.35 -5.76 1.37
C GLN A 184 -21.84 -4.34 1.03
N VAL A 185 -22.42 -3.63 1.99
CA VAL A 185 -22.87 -2.23 1.86
C VAL A 185 -21.79 -1.27 2.32
N VAL A 186 -21.17 -1.58 3.48
CA VAL A 186 -20.17 -0.70 4.08
C VAL A 186 -18.91 -0.59 3.22
N THR A 187 -18.43 -1.70 2.66
CA THR A 187 -17.17 -1.70 1.90
C THR A 187 -17.21 -0.80 0.66
N PRO A 188 -18.18 -0.90 -0.27
CA PRO A 188 -18.24 0.00 -1.42
C PRO A 188 -18.54 1.45 -1.03
N ALA A 189 -19.37 1.68 0.00
CA ALA A 189 -19.63 3.03 0.50
C ALA A 189 -18.35 3.68 1.04
N PHE A 190 -17.57 2.94 1.83
CA PHE A 190 -16.27 3.36 2.34
C PHE A 190 -15.29 3.67 1.22
N MET A 191 -15.17 2.80 0.21
CA MET A 191 -14.28 3.01 -0.93
C MET A 191 -14.59 4.30 -1.69
N ILE A 192 -15.87 4.60 -1.95
CA ILE A 192 -16.28 5.84 -2.63
C ILE A 192 -15.94 7.06 -1.76
N SER A 193 -16.23 7.00 -0.45
CA SER A 193 -15.90 8.07 0.49
C SER A 193 -14.40 8.33 0.58
N GLU A 194 -13.59 7.24 0.62
CA GLU A 194 -12.11 7.35 0.63
C GLU A 194 -11.56 7.96 -0.66
N LEU A 195 -12.07 7.55 -1.81
CA LEU A 195 -11.69 8.14 -3.11
C LEU A 195 -12.06 9.61 -3.18
N LYS A 196 -13.28 9.98 -2.77
CA LYS A 196 -13.72 11.38 -2.72
C LYS A 196 -12.77 12.24 -1.89
N ARG A 197 -12.48 11.81 -0.66
CA ARG A 197 -11.54 12.51 0.23
C ARG A 197 -10.12 12.56 -0.32
N ALA A 198 -9.67 11.47 -0.97
CA ALA A 198 -8.36 11.45 -1.61
C ALA A 198 -8.26 12.49 -2.73
N PHE A 199 -9.30 12.63 -3.54
CA PHE A 199 -9.35 13.65 -4.60
C PHE A 199 -9.48 15.07 -4.03
N GLU A 200 -10.23 15.29 -2.97
CA GLU A 200 -10.33 16.57 -2.28
C GLU A 200 -8.96 17.02 -1.74
N ILE A 201 -8.26 16.14 -1.03
CA ILE A 201 -6.90 16.41 -0.53
C ILE A 201 -5.92 16.62 -1.71
N GLY A 202 -5.99 15.76 -2.72
CA GLY A 202 -5.15 15.86 -3.90
C GLY A 202 -5.35 17.17 -4.64
N PHE A 203 -6.59 17.63 -4.80
CA PHE A 203 -6.90 18.93 -5.40
C PHE A 203 -6.25 20.08 -4.61
N LEU A 204 -6.36 20.07 -3.28
CA LEU A 204 -5.73 21.09 -2.44
C LEU A 204 -4.21 21.09 -2.58
N LEU A 205 -3.59 19.91 -2.76
CA LEU A 205 -2.15 19.80 -3.01
C LEU A 205 -1.75 20.32 -4.40
N PHE A 206 -2.64 20.24 -5.40
CA PHE A 206 -2.36 20.80 -6.73
C PHE A 206 -2.33 22.34 -6.75
N VAL A 207 -3.15 23.00 -5.94
CA VAL A 207 -3.33 24.46 -5.98
C VAL A 207 -2.01 25.23 -5.93
N PRO A 208 -1.08 25.01 -4.95
CA PRO A 208 0.17 25.78 -4.90
C PRO A 208 1.05 25.54 -6.12
N PHE A 209 1.09 24.33 -6.65
CA PHE A 209 1.90 24.01 -7.83
C PHE A 209 1.30 24.57 -9.12
N LEU A 210 -0.02 24.64 -9.21
CA LEU A 210 -0.73 25.27 -10.31
C LEU A 210 -0.45 26.79 -10.35
N VAL A 211 -0.39 27.43 -9.19
CA VAL A 211 -0.01 28.86 -9.11
C VAL A 211 1.42 29.07 -9.63
N ILE A 212 2.37 28.20 -9.27
CA ILE A 212 3.73 28.25 -9.82
C ILE A 212 3.73 28.12 -11.34
N ASP A 213 2.95 27.16 -11.90
CA ASP A 213 2.83 27.00 -13.35
C ASP A 213 2.28 28.27 -14.03
N LEU A 214 1.26 28.90 -13.46
CA LEU A 214 0.66 30.10 -14.01
C LEU A 214 1.63 31.30 -13.98
N VAL A 215 2.36 31.47 -12.88
CA VAL A 215 3.37 32.55 -12.77
C VAL A 215 4.47 32.37 -13.80
N VAL A 216 5.03 31.14 -13.93
CA VAL A 216 6.07 30.84 -14.90
C VAL A 216 5.57 31.05 -16.33
N ALA A 217 4.35 30.58 -16.64
CA ALA A 217 3.73 30.78 -17.95
C ALA A 217 3.57 32.27 -18.28
N SER A 218 3.10 33.08 -17.32
CA SER A 218 2.94 34.53 -17.47
C SER A 218 4.26 35.23 -17.80
N VAL A 219 5.34 34.88 -17.07
CA VAL A 219 6.68 35.42 -17.30
C VAL A 219 7.19 35.02 -18.69
N LEU A 220 7.12 33.77 -19.09
CA LEU A 220 7.56 33.28 -20.40
C LEU A 220 6.81 33.97 -21.55
N MET A 221 5.50 34.14 -21.42
CA MET A 221 4.68 34.85 -22.41
C MET A 221 5.09 36.33 -22.53
N SER A 222 5.35 37.00 -21.40
CA SER A 222 5.77 38.39 -21.40
C SER A 222 7.14 38.63 -22.07
N MET A 223 8.02 37.62 -22.02
CA MET A 223 9.31 37.60 -22.69
C MET A 223 9.25 37.17 -24.16
N GLY A 224 8.06 36.84 -24.68
CA GLY A 224 7.89 36.36 -26.06
C GLY A 224 8.35 34.91 -26.29
N MET A 225 8.63 34.15 -25.22
CA MET A 225 9.15 32.78 -25.29
C MET A 225 8.02 31.75 -25.41
N MET A 226 7.14 31.89 -26.40
CA MET A 226 5.96 31.04 -26.58
C MET A 226 6.25 29.58 -26.95
N MET A 227 7.46 29.28 -27.46
CA MET A 227 7.82 27.90 -27.85
C MET A 227 8.28 27.02 -26.70
N LEU A 228 8.63 27.59 -25.54
CA LEU A 228 9.05 26.82 -24.37
C LEU A 228 7.83 26.35 -23.56
N PRO A 229 7.70 25.04 -23.31
CA PRO A 229 6.61 24.52 -22.49
C PRO A 229 6.75 24.98 -21.02
N PRO A 230 5.80 25.76 -20.48
CA PRO A 230 5.92 26.33 -19.13
C PRO A 230 6.10 25.27 -18.03
N VAL A 231 5.49 24.09 -18.20
CA VAL A 231 5.55 22.98 -17.24
C VAL A 231 7.00 22.48 -17.03
N VAL A 232 7.84 22.47 -18.09
CA VAL A 232 9.24 22.06 -17.96
C VAL A 232 10.07 23.10 -17.22
N VAL A 233 9.78 24.39 -17.47
CA VAL A 233 10.50 25.50 -16.83
C VAL A 233 10.07 25.65 -15.37
N SER A 234 8.82 25.37 -15.04
CA SER A 234 8.30 25.47 -13.64
C SER A 234 8.77 24.32 -12.74
N LEU A 235 9.18 23.17 -13.29
CA LEU A 235 9.55 21.96 -12.51
C LEU A 235 10.61 22.24 -11.42
N PRO A 236 11.76 22.88 -11.72
CA PRO A 236 12.76 23.20 -10.69
C PRO A 236 12.17 24.07 -9.55
N PHE A 237 11.33 25.03 -9.87
CA PHE A 237 10.69 25.91 -8.86
C PHE A 237 9.74 25.13 -7.96
N LYS A 238 8.94 24.21 -8.52
CA LYS A 238 8.08 23.31 -7.74
C LYS A 238 8.89 22.45 -6.79
N LEU A 239 10.00 21.87 -7.25
CA LEU A 239 10.84 21.02 -6.41
C LEU A 239 11.49 21.82 -5.29
N ILE A 240 12.05 23.01 -5.58
CA ILE A 240 12.64 23.88 -4.57
C ILE A 240 11.58 24.28 -3.54
N PHE A 241 10.40 24.70 -3.96
CA PHE A 241 9.31 25.05 -3.06
C PHE A 241 8.93 23.87 -2.17
N PHE A 242 8.75 22.69 -2.75
CA PHE A 242 8.36 21.50 -2.02
C PHE A 242 9.40 21.09 -0.96
N VAL A 243 10.70 21.22 -1.27
CA VAL A 243 11.79 20.94 -0.33
C VAL A 243 11.84 22.00 0.78
N LEU A 244 11.68 23.28 0.45
CA LEU A 244 11.73 24.37 1.42
C LEU A 244 10.61 24.29 2.47
N VAL A 245 9.43 23.82 2.10
CA VAL A 245 8.29 23.65 3.02
C VAL A 245 8.29 22.30 3.74
N ASP A 246 9.33 21.46 3.56
CA ASP A 246 9.37 20.08 4.08
C ASP A 246 8.13 19.27 3.66
N GLY A 247 7.81 19.32 2.36
CA GLY A 247 6.54 18.84 1.80
C GLY A 247 6.24 17.37 2.08
N TRP A 248 7.26 16.48 2.10
CA TRP A 248 7.03 15.07 2.44
C TRP A 248 6.51 14.89 3.87
N ARG A 249 7.10 15.61 4.83
CA ARG A 249 6.70 15.56 6.23
C ARG A 249 5.29 16.13 6.43
N LEU A 250 4.99 17.26 5.79
CA LEU A 250 3.66 17.89 5.87
C LEU A 250 2.59 16.98 5.30
N VAL A 251 2.80 16.39 4.12
CA VAL A 251 1.82 15.52 3.47
C VAL A 251 1.64 14.22 4.25
N ALA A 252 2.72 13.54 4.65
CA ALA A 252 2.63 12.30 5.41
C ALA A 252 1.94 12.53 6.77
N GLY A 253 2.30 13.59 7.49
CA GLY A 253 1.68 13.94 8.78
C GLY A 253 0.20 14.26 8.64
N SER A 254 -0.16 15.14 7.71
CA SER A 254 -1.57 15.55 7.49
C SER A 254 -2.45 14.37 7.03
N LEU A 255 -1.90 13.45 6.23
CA LEU A 255 -2.62 12.23 5.84
C LEU A 255 -2.97 11.37 7.04
N VAL A 256 -2.00 11.08 7.91
CA VAL A 256 -2.25 10.29 9.13
C VAL A 256 -3.24 11.00 10.05
N GLU A 257 -3.07 12.30 10.28
CA GLU A 257 -3.98 13.10 11.11
C GLU A 257 -5.41 13.17 10.55
N SER A 258 -5.58 13.13 9.24
CA SER A 258 -6.91 13.17 8.60
C SER A 258 -7.82 12.01 9.01
N PHE A 259 -7.24 10.86 9.35
CA PHE A 259 -7.98 9.70 9.84
C PHE A 259 -8.35 9.82 11.32
N HIS A 260 -7.51 10.45 12.14
CA HIS A 260 -7.79 10.64 13.56
C HIS A 260 -8.92 11.65 13.80
N ARG A 261 -8.98 12.73 13.02
CA ARG A 261 -10.05 13.74 13.14
C ARG A 261 -11.43 13.18 12.79
N ALA A 262 -11.52 12.29 11.82
CA ALA A 262 -12.78 11.67 11.43
C ALA A 262 -13.30 10.66 12.47
N ALA A 263 -12.43 10.10 13.31
CA ALA A 263 -12.80 9.14 14.35
C ALA A 263 -13.25 9.80 15.67
N GLY A 264 -13.04 11.12 15.85
CA GLY A 264 -13.30 11.86 17.08
C GLY A 264 -14.44 12.89 16.99
N GLY A 265 -15.19 12.93 15.87
CA GLY A 265 -16.30 13.86 15.63
C GLY A 265 -17.67 13.22 15.78
#